data_2eb1986688622df3cc5e5ff6386fb00d
#
_entry.id   2eb1986688622df3cc5e5ff6386fb00d
#
_cell.length_a   1.000
_cell.length_b   1.000
_cell.length_c   1.000
_cell.angle_alpha   90.00
_cell.angle_beta   90.00
_cell.angle_gamma   90.00
#
_symmetry.space_group_name_H-M   'P 1'
#
loop_
_entity.id
_entity.type
_entity.pdbx_description
1 polymer ?
#
loop_
_entity_poly.entity_id
_entity_poly.type
_entity_poly.pdbx_seq_one_letter_code
_entity_poly.pdbx_strand_id
1 'polypeptide(L)'
;MEQEYHIGIDLHKRFSQVAVLNKEGEVLDNRRVDNDPPLLLQHLSPFPKETPVTLEATIGYEWMSDLLAGNGFKINLANPKKVRLIAEATIKTDKVDAVTLAQLERTNFLPAAYLPPPEVRDTRELLRHRMKLVNLRKGLKNRIHAVLAKRGVLFYPVKDIFGKVGREFLSSLQLPSIYRKEVDGYLSLIDQIDFLIKKREKEIKSQVVKENKEAQLLLTIPGISYFSALLLVAEIGDIKRFPSPKKLASYTGLTGTISASADKTYQGSLKKDSNKYVRWILIEAADHAIKKDPGLFAFYRKIAHKKGENKARVAVAHKLLISIYFMLKNNQVYQLRKPSGKPLLCHGRQ
;
A
#
# COMPACT_ATOMS: atom_id res chain seq x y z
N MET A 1 29.59 29.88 -13.19
CA MET A 1 28.52 28.87 -13.53
C MET A 1 28.59 27.82 -12.46
N GLU A 2 27.55 27.69 -11.66
CA GLU A 2 27.49 26.60 -10.68
C GLU A 2 27.54 25.27 -11.43
N GLN A 3 28.41 24.40 -10.96
CA GLN A 3 28.60 23.10 -11.58
C GLN A 3 27.42 22.22 -11.12
N GLU A 4 26.60 21.78 -12.06
CA GLU A 4 25.41 20.95 -11.80
C GLU A 4 25.83 19.48 -11.78
N TYR A 5 25.47 18.76 -10.70
CA TYR A 5 25.79 17.36 -10.50
C TYR A 5 24.51 16.52 -10.38
N HIS A 6 24.59 15.28 -10.83
CA HIS A 6 23.52 14.29 -10.75
C HIS A 6 24.07 13.00 -10.15
N ILE A 7 23.50 12.57 -9.02
CA ILE A 7 23.99 11.42 -8.27
C ILE A 7 22.98 10.27 -8.38
N GLY A 8 23.46 9.10 -8.77
CA GLY A 8 22.69 7.86 -8.76
C GLY A 8 23.27 6.89 -7.73
N ILE A 9 22.42 6.29 -6.91
CA ILE A 9 22.82 5.33 -5.89
C ILE A 9 22.06 4.01 -6.09
N ASP A 10 22.78 2.96 -6.42
CA ASP A 10 22.27 1.60 -6.36
C ASP A 10 22.53 1.03 -4.96
N LEU A 11 21.44 0.91 -4.19
CA LEU A 11 21.47 0.60 -2.76
C LEU A 11 21.39 -0.90 -2.51
N HIS A 12 22.45 -1.48 -2.01
CA HIS A 12 22.52 -2.85 -1.49
C HIS A 12 22.43 -2.90 0.05
N LYS A 13 22.45 -4.09 0.63
CA LYS A 13 22.33 -4.27 2.08
C LYS A 13 23.50 -3.71 2.88
N ARG A 14 24.74 -3.88 2.40
CA ARG A 14 25.96 -3.54 3.14
C ARG A 14 26.75 -2.40 2.50
N PHE A 15 26.54 -2.14 1.26
CA PHE A 15 27.20 -1.10 0.48
C PHE A 15 26.26 -0.48 -0.53
N SER A 16 26.65 0.63 -1.08
CA SER A 16 26.00 1.27 -2.21
C SER A 16 27.00 1.51 -3.32
N GLN A 17 26.59 1.37 -4.56
CA GLN A 17 27.32 1.88 -5.70
C GLN A 17 26.85 3.31 -5.94
N VAL A 18 27.78 4.25 -5.87
CA VAL A 18 27.49 5.69 -6.03
C VAL A 18 28.13 6.16 -7.31
N ALA A 19 27.33 6.69 -8.21
CA ALA A 19 27.79 7.31 -9.45
C ALA A 19 27.46 8.81 -9.44
N VAL A 20 28.42 9.63 -9.86
CA VAL A 20 28.27 11.08 -9.98
C VAL A 20 28.54 11.51 -11.41
N LEU A 21 27.60 12.22 -11.99
CA LEU A 21 27.70 12.78 -13.35
C LEU A 21 27.71 14.31 -13.29
N ASN A 22 28.38 14.91 -14.26
CA ASN A 22 28.25 16.34 -14.53
C ASN A 22 27.02 16.63 -15.42
N LYS A 23 26.78 17.88 -15.73
CA LYS A 23 25.67 18.35 -16.56
C LYS A 23 25.70 17.74 -17.97
N GLU A 24 26.89 17.52 -18.52
CA GLU A 24 27.10 16.94 -19.84
C GLU A 24 26.85 15.44 -19.87
N GLY A 25 26.82 14.79 -18.68
CA GLY A 25 26.57 13.34 -18.50
C GLY A 25 27.86 12.53 -18.46
N GLU A 26 29.01 13.19 -18.30
CA GLU A 26 30.27 12.51 -18.05
C GLU A 26 30.34 11.97 -16.62
N VAL A 27 30.85 10.76 -16.48
CA VAL A 27 30.99 10.11 -15.17
C VAL A 27 32.25 10.66 -14.49
N LEU A 28 32.02 11.45 -13.44
CA LEU A 28 33.11 12.04 -12.64
C LEU A 28 33.61 11.06 -11.58
N ASP A 29 32.68 10.27 -11.01
CA ASP A 29 32.98 9.25 -10.02
C ASP A 29 32.00 8.08 -10.14
N ASN A 30 32.47 6.86 -9.84
CA ASN A 30 31.63 5.68 -9.80
C ASN A 30 32.29 4.61 -8.93
N ARG A 31 32.01 4.64 -7.64
CA ARG A 31 32.66 3.75 -6.67
C ARG A 31 31.69 3.11 -5.70
N ARG A 32 32.15 2.03 -5.11
CA ARG A 32 31.47 1.36 -4.01
C ARG A 32 31.81 2.06 -2.71
N VAL A 33 30.77 2.36 -1.93
CA VAL A 33 30.85 2.94 -0.59
C VAL A 33 30.09 2.05 0.38
N ASP A 34 30.68 1.73 1.52
CA ASP A 34 29.96 0.96 2.54
C ASP A 34 28.81 1.77 3.12
N ASN A 35 27.72 1.09 3.50
CA ASN A 35 26.50 1.72 4.03
C ASN A 35 26.68 2.15 5.50
N ASP A 36 27.74 2.89 5.73
CA ASP A 36 28.05 3.58 6.99
C ASP A 36 27.75 5.07 6.81
N PRO A 37 26.87 5.68 7.63
CA PRO A 37 26.48 7.07 7.46
C PRO A 37 27.65 8.06 7.38
N PRO A 38 28.66 8.03 8.27
CA PRO A 38 29.86 8.87 8.16
C PRO A 38 30.59 8.72 6.83
N LEU A 39 30.81 7.49 6.35
CA LEU A 39 31.53 7.24 5.09
C LEU A 39 30.76 7.75 3.86
N LEU A 40 29.44 7.51 3.86
CA LEU A 40 28.57 8.01 2.79
C LEU A 40 28.55 9.55 2.74
N LEU A 41 28.42 10.21 3.89
CA LEU A 41 28.40 11.67 3.98
C LEU A 41 29.77 12.26 3.65
N GLN A 42 30.86 11.65 4.07
CA GLN A 42 32.21 12.03 3.69
C GLN A 42 32.40 11.96 2.18
N HIS A 43 31.94 10.87 1.55
CA HIS A 43 32.04 10.69 0.11
C HIS A 43 31.20 11.74 -0.67
N LEU A 44 30.05 12.12 -0.14
CA LEU A 44 29.14 13.07 -0.79
C LEU A 44 29.42 14.54 -0.39
N SER A 45 30.27 14.81 0.61
CA SER A 45 30.55 16.15 1.14
C SER A 45 31.11 17.14 0.08
N PRO A 46 31.84 16.72 -0.99
CA PRO A 46 32.31 17.66 -2.00
C PRO A 46 31.19 18.24 -2.88
N PHE A 47 30.00 17.63 -2.88
CA PHE A 47 28.92 18.06 -3.77
C PHE A 47 27.99 19.07 -3.07
N PRO A 48 27.49 20.09 -3.80
CA PRO A 48 26.63 21.13 -3.24
C PRO A 48 25.36 20.58 -2.60
N LYS A 49 24.81 21.31 -1.62
CA LYS A 49 23.43 21.07 -1.18
C LYS A 49 22.47 21.23 -2.33
N GLU A 50 21.28 20.62 -2.22
CA GLU A 50 20.26 20.55 -3.28
C GLU A 50 20.68 19.72 -4.51
N THR A 51 21.91 19.13 -4.54
CA THR A 51 22.26 18.18 -5.59
C THR A 51 21.25 17.03 -5.63
N PRO A 52 20.67 16.72 -6.78
CA PRO A 52 19.71 15.62 -6.91
C PRO A 52 20.40 14.28 -6.73
N VAL A 53 19.87 13.48 -5.81
CA VAL A 53 20.30 12.11 -5.55
C VAL A 53 19.14 11.16 -5.87
N THR A 54 19.37 10.21 -6.75
CA THR A 54 18.38 9.25 -7.20
C THR A 54 18.64 7.87 -6.60
N LEU A 55 17.62 7.31 -5.96
CA LEU A 55 17.60 5.98 -5.36
C LEU A 55 16.50 5.13 -5.99
N GLU A 56 16.66 3.81 -6.05
CA GLU A 56 15.54 2.92 -6.36
C GLU A 56 14.65 2.66 -5.12
N ALA A 57 13.33 2.52 -5.35
CA ALA A 57 12.36 2.15 -4.32
C ALA A 57 12.47 0.65 -3.94
N THR A 58 13.62 0.25 -3.41
CA THR A 58 13.97 -1.10 -2.94
C THR A 58 14.02 -1.16 -1.41
N ILE A 59 14.49 -2.26 -0.83
CA ILE A 59 14.62 -2.38 0.64
C ILE A 59 15.72 -1.43 1.13
N GLY A 60 15.39 -0.61 2.14
CA GLY A 60 16.35 0.28 2.80
C GLY A 60 16.39 1.70 2.25
N TYR A 61 15.62 2.02 1.20
CA TYR A 61 15.61 3.38 0.66
C TYR A 61 15.19 4.44 1.70
N GLU A 62 14.36 4.05 2.68
CA GLU A 62 13.86 4.99 3.68
C GLU A 62 15.00 5.65 4.48
N TRP A 63 15.86 4.83 5.10
CA TRP A 63 16.95 5.35 5.93
C TRP A 63 17.96 6.16 5.12
N MET A 64 18.28 5.71 3.90
CA MET A 64 19.18 6.43 3.00
C MET A 64 18.58 7.77 2.58
N SER A 65 17.29 7.80 2.23
CA SER A 65 16.58 9.03 1.88
C SER A 65 16.58 10.02 3.06
N ASP A 66 16.34 9.54 4.28
CA ASP A 66 16.32 10.39 5.47
C ASP A 66 17.72 10.93 5.81
N LEU A 67 18.75 10.09 5.73
CA LEU A 67 20.12 10.50 5.93
C LEU A 67 20.52 11.61 4.97
N LEU A 68 20.29 11.43 3.69
CA LEU A 68 20.73 12.35 2.65
C LEU A 68 19.88 13.63 2.63
N ALA A 69 18.55 13.53 2.77
CA ALA A 69 17.68 14.70 2.88
C ALA A 69 18.01 15.55 4.11
N GLY A 70 18.30 14.92 5.27
CA GLY A 70 18.74 15.60 6.49
C GLY A 70 20.09 16.33 6.33
N ASN A 71 20.88 15.97 5.33
CA ASN A 71 22.15 16.62 5.00
C ASN A 71 22.06 17.57 3.80
N GLY A 72 20.85 17.86 3.31
CA GLY A 72 20.57 18.90 2.34
C GLY A 72 20.56 18.44 0.88
N PHE A 73 20.54 17.13 0.59
CA PHE A 73 20.41 16.61 -0.77
C PHE A 73 18.94 16.52 -1.19
N LYS A 74 18.67 16.72 -2.47
CA LYS A 74 17.35 16.57 -3.07
C LYS A 74 17.11 15.12 -3.49
N ILE A 75 16.22 14.41 -2.81
CA ILE A 75 16.02 12.98 -3.05
C ILE A 75 14.95 12.73 -4.11
N ASN A 76 15.31 11.97 -5.13
CA ASN A 76 14.43 11.42 -6.16
C ASN A 76 14.35 9.91 -6.00
N LEU A 77 13.11 9.38 -5.93
CA LEU A 77 12.90 7.94 -5.82
C LEU A 77 12.46 7.38 -7.17
N ALA A 78 13.18 6.39 -7.68
CA ALA A 78 12.89 5.72 -8.95
C ALA A 78 11.99 4.50 -8.75
N ASN A 79 11.12 4.23 -9.73
CA ASN A 79 10.34 3.00 -9.75
C ASN A 79 11.14 1.87 -10.42
N PRO A 80 11.60 0.82 -9.69
CA PRO A 80 12.52 -0.19 -10.21
C PRO A 80 12.01 -0.90 -11.48
N LYS A 81 10.70 -1.21 -11.51
CA LYS A 81 10.10 -1.91 -12.66
C LYS A 81 10.08 -1.06 -13.91
N LYS A 82 9.86 0.24 -13.76
CA LYS A 82 9.83 1.15 -14.91
C LYS A 82 11.22 1.53 -15.35
N VAL A 83 12.18 1.70 -14.43
CA VAL A 83 13.59 1.87 -14.75
C VAL A 83 14.05 0.73 -15.63
N ARG A 84 13.80 -0.52 -15.23
CA ARG A 84 14.15 -1.71 -16.00
C ARG A 84 13.56 -1.73 -17.42
N LEU A 85 12.36 -1.19 -17.62
CA LEU A 85 11.72 -1.12 -18.94
C LEU A 85 12.34 -0.06 -19.86
N ILE A 86 12.99 0.96 -19.29
CA ILE A 86 13.60 2.06 -20.04
C ILE A 86 15.07 1.76 -20.31
N ALA A 87 15.76 1.17 -19.34
CA ALA A 87 17.20 0.94 -19.35
C ALA A 87 17.50 -0.56 -19.26
N GLU A 88 17.07 -1.33 -20.28
CA GLU A 88 17.44 -2.73 -20.42
C GLU A 88 18.84 -2.84 -20.98
N ALA A 89 19.85 -2.89 -20.09
CA ALA A 89 21.24 -3.05 -20.47
C ALA A 89 21.58 -4.51 -20.75
N THR A 90 22.32 -4.79 -21.81
CA THR A 90 22.84 -6.13 -22.16
C THR A 90 23.85 -6.61 -21.10
N ILE A 91 24.60 -5.68 -20.49
CA ILE A 91 25.54 -5.94 -19.40
C ILE A 91 24.99 -5.24 -18.15
N LYS A 92 24.58 -6.04 -17.16
CA LYS A 92 24.07 -5.53 -15.89
C LYS A 92 25.13 -5.64 -14.81
N THR A 93 25.55 -4.50 -14.27
CA THR A 93 26.44 -4.38 -13.10
C THR A 93 25.96 -3.24 -12.22
N ASP A 94 26.25 -3.29 -10.91
CA ASP A 94 25.90 -2.22 -9.97
C ASP A 94 26.42 -0.85 -10.45
N LYS A 95 27.60 -0.81 -11.08
CA LYS A 95 28.19 0.41 -11.68
C LYS A 95 27.30 1.00 -12.78
N VAL A 96 26.75 0.15 -13.65
CA VAL A 96 25.84 0.57 -14.74
C VAL A 96 24.52 1.01 -14.16
N ASP A 97 23.99 0.29 -13.16
CA ASP A 97 22.71 0.62 -12.56
C ASP A 97 22.77 2.01 -11.85
N ALA A 98 23.83 2.32 -11.11
CA ALA A 98 24.02 3.63 -10.48
C ALA A 98 24.15 4.77 -11.52
N VAL A 99 24.94 4.59 -12.58
CA VAL A 99 25.05 5.57 -13.67
C VAL A 99 23.70 5.77 -14.37
N THR A 100 22.97 4.70 -14.61
CA THR A 100 21.65 4.75 -15.24
C THR A 100 20.67 5.60 -14.42
N LEU A 101 20.65 5.46 -13.09
CA LEU A 101 19.79 6.27 -12.22
C LEU A 101 20.12 7.76 -12.31
N ALA A 102 21.41 8.13 -12.27
CA ALA A 102 21.86 9.50 -12.43
C ALA A 102 21.51 10.06 -13.82
N GLN A 103 21.70 9.27 -14.86
CA GLN A 103 21.42 9.67 -16.25
C GLN A 103 19.91 9.88 -16.50
N LEU A 104 19.06 9.00 -15.96
CA LEU A 104 17.61 9.14 -16.08
C LEU A 104 17.10 10.41 -15.37
N GLU A 105 17.70 10.76 -14.24
CA GLU A 105 17.38 12.00 -13.53
C GLU A 105 17.85 13.22 -14.32
N ARG A 106 19.12 13.25 -14.75
CA ARG A 106 19.70 14.33 -15.54
C ARG A 106 18.89 14.66 -16.79
N THR A 107 18.38 13.65 -17.47
CA THR A 107 17.59 13.80 -18.71
C THR A 107 16.09 14.02 -18.47
N ASN A 108 15.64 14.17 -17.22
CA ASN A 108 14.21 14.23 -16.85
C ASN A 108 13.37 13.03 -17.33
N PHE A 109 14.01 11.89 -17.56
CA PHE A 109 13.34 10.64 -17.95
C PHE A 109 13.12 9.69 -16.77
N LEU A 110 13.42 10.13 -15.54
CA LEU A 110 13.26 9.30 -14.34
C LEU A 110 11.80 8.90 -14.15
N PRO A 111 11.47 7.60 -14.15
CA PRO A 111 10.13 7.14 -13.80
C PRO A 111 9.94 7.24 -12.28
N ALA A 112 9.66 8.44 -11.80
CA ALA A 112 9.60 8.75 -10.38
C ALA A 112 8.56 7.88 -9.63
N ALA A 113 8.97 7.42 -8.44
CA ALA A 113 8.12 6.86 -7.41
C ALA A 113 7.83 7.94 -6.35
N TYR A 114 6.68 7.80 -5.68
CA TYR A 114 6.36 8.71 -4.58
C TYR A 114 7.17 8.35 -3.34
N LEU A 115 7.95 9.29 -2.84
CA LEU A 115 8.63 9.23 -1.54
C LEU A 115 7.68 9.84 -0.49
N PRO A 116 7.05 9.01 0.37
CA PRO A 116 6.18 9.55 1.42
C PRO A 116 7.01 10.24 2.50
N PRO A 117 6.50 11.32 3.12
CA PRO A 117 7.11 11.89 4.30
C PRO A 117 7.25 10.86 5.44
N PRO A 118 8.21 11.05 6.38
CA PRO A 118 8.45 10.12 7.49
C PRO A 118 7.18 9.74 8.25
N GLU A 119 6.34 10.71 8.62
CA GLU A 119 5.11 10.48 9.40
C GLU A 119 4.10 9.60 8.65
N VAL A 120 4.05 9.73 7.33
CA VAL A 120 3.20 8.88 6.48
C VAL A 120 3.78 7.46 6.40
N ARG A 121 5.11 7.31 6.37
CA ARG A 121 5.78 6.00 6.39
C ARG A 121 5.56 5.28 7.71
N ASP A 122 5.69 5.97 8.84
CA ASP A 122 5.43 5.44 10.18
C ASP A 122 3.97 4.98 10.32
N THR A 123 3.03 5.80 9.84
CA THR A 123 1.61 5.43 9.80
C THR A 123 1.39 4.18 8.94
N ARG A 124 2.02 4.08 7.76
CA ARG A 124 1.96 2.86 6.92
C ARG A 124 2.51 1.65 7.64
N GLU A 125 3.64 1.77 8.35
CA GLU A 125 4.23 0.64 9.06
C GLU A 125 3.33 0.18 10.23
N LEU A 126 2.75 1.09 11.01
CA LEU A 126 1.76 0.78 12.04
C LEU A 126 0.60 -0.06 11.46
N LEU A 127 0.03 0.39 10.34
CA LEU A 127 -1.11 -0.27 9.70
C LEU A 127 -0.71 -1.63 9.09
N ARG A 128 0.42 -1.70 8.43
CA ARG A 128 0.96 -2.94 7.85
C ARG A 128 1.35 -3.95 8.92
N HIS A 129 1.90 -3.49 10.05
CA HIS A 129 2.16 -4.35 11.20
C HIS A 129 0.87 -4.98 11.73
N ARG A 130 -0.20 -4.18 11.91
CA ARG A 130 -1.52 -4.72 12.30
C ARG A 130 -2.02 -5.75 11.29
N MET A 131 -1.84 -5.55 9.99
CA MET A 131 -2.20 -6.52 8.95
C MET A 131 -1.37 -7.81 9.04
N LYS A 132 -0.05 -7.68 9.27
CA LYS A 132 0.85 -8.83 9.48
C LYS A 132 0.37 -9.68 10.65
N LEU A 133 0.00 -9.05 11.79
CA LEU A 133 -0.55 -9.74 12.96
C LEU A 133 -1.85 -10.50 12.64
N VAL A 134 -2.78 -9.89 11.90
CA VAL A 134 -4.03 -10.57 11.47
C VAL A 134 -3.73 -11.78 10.58
N ASN A 135 -2.76 -11.67 9.69
CA ASN A 135 -2.36 -12.78 8.82
C ASN A 135 -1.69 -13.92 9.62
N LEU A 136 -0.85 -13.60 10.59
CA LEU A 136 -0.24 -14.58 11.51
C LEU A 136 -1.33 -15.32 12.29
N ARG A 137 -2.30 -14.59 12.86
CA ARG A 137 -3.45 -15.17 13.54
C ARG A 137 -4.23 -16.13 12.64
N LYS A 138 -4.52 -15.73 11.41
CA LYS A 138 -5.19 -16.57 10.41
C LYS A 138 -4.38 -17.83 10.12
N GLY A 139 -3.06 -17.73 9.99
CA GLY A 139 -2.17 -18.87 9.80
C GLY A 139 -2.25 -19.87 10.96
N LEU A 140 -2.23 -19.38 12.21
CA LEU A 140 -2.37 -20.23 13.40
C LEU A 140 -3.74 -20.93 13.47
N LYS A 141 -4.84 -20.20 13.18
CA LYS A 141 -6.18 -20.79 13.08
C LYS A 141 -6.25 -21.92 12.06
N ASN A 142 -5.66 -21.74 10.89
CA ASN A 142 -5.60 -22.76 9.86
C ASN A 142 -4.78 -23.99 10.30
N ARG A 143 -3.71 -23.80 11.08
CA ARG A 143 -2.92 -24.92 11.65
C ARG A 143 -3.75 -25.73 12.64
N ILE A 144 -4.53 -25.08 13.50
CA ILE A 144 -5.47 -25.80 14.41
C ILE A 144 -6.46 -26.61 13.60
N HIS A 145 -7.09 -26.03 12.58
CA HIS A 145 -7.99 -26.78 11.68
C HIS A 145 -7.30 -28.01 11.06
N ALA A 146 -6.04 -27.87 10.64
CA ALA A 146 -5.27 -28.96 10.06
C ALA A 146 -4.98 -30.08 11.09
N VAL A 147 -4.67 -29.73 12.32
CA VAL A 147 -4.50 -30.69 13.44
C VAL A 147 -5.80 -31.46 13.72
N LEU A 148 -6.91 -30.74 13.81
CA LEU A 148 -8.23 -31.34 14.02
C LEU A 148 -8.61 -32.29 12.88
N ALA A 149 -8.39 -31.89 11.65
CA ALA A 149 -8.64 -32.72 10.47
C ALA A 149 -7.80 -34.01 10.48
N LYS A 150 -6.52 -33.95 10.84
CA LYS A 150 -5.64 -35.14 11.02
C LYS A 150 -6.16 -36.11 12.08
N ARG A 151 -6.98 -35.62 13.02
CA ARG A 151 -7.57 -36.44 14.10
C ARG A 151 -9.03 -36.79 13.85
N GLY A 152 -9.53 -36.59 12.63
CA GLY A 152 -10.90 -36.95 12.24
C GLY A 152 -11.97 -35.98 12.76
N VAL A 153 -11.60 -34.86 13.39
CA VAL A 153 -12.55 -33.82 13.82
C VAL A 153 -12.83 -32.90 12.65
N LEU A 154 -13.84 -33.25 11.85
CA LEU A 154 -14.20 -32.57 10.61
C LEU A 154 -15.42 -31.65 10.76
N PHE A 155 -16.26 -31.92 11.78
CA PHE A 155 -17.50 -31.18 12.02
C PHE A 155 -17.42 -30.47 13.37
N TYR A 156 -17.91 -29.24 13.40
CA TYR A 156 -17.91 -28.39 14.57
C TYR A 156 -19.34 -28.03 14.97
N PRO A 157 -19.67 -28.05 16.29
CA PRO A 157 -21.02 -27.72 16.76
C PRO A 157 -21.32 -26.22 16.67
N VAL A 158 -20.32 -25.40 16.35
CA VAL A 158 -20.39 -23.93 16.29
C VAL A 158 -19.73 -23.39 15.02
N LYS A 159 -20.19 -22.22 14.56
CA LYS A 159 -19.59 -21.55 13.36
C LYS A 159 -18.18 -21.03 13.62
N ASP A 160 -17.89 -20.52 14.81
CA ASP A 160 -16.55 -20.01 15.19
C ASP A 160 -15.99 -20.82 16.35
N ILE A 161 -15.09 -21.74 16.03
CA ILE A 161 -14.41 -22.59 17.03
C ILE A 161 -13.37 -21.82 17.87
N PHE A 162 -13.09 -20.55 17.55
CA PHE A 162 -12.16 -19.70 18.28
C PHE A 162 -12.84 -18.69 19.20
N GLY A 163 -14.17 -18.58 19.13
CA GLY A 163 -14.99 -17.84 20.08
C GLY A 163 -15.13 -18.60 21.43
N LYS A 164 -15.79 -18.01 22.43
CA LYS A 164 -15.92 -18.58 23.80
C LYS A 164 -16.39 -20.04 23.76
N VAL A 165 -17.56 -20.30 23.20
CA VAL A 165 -18.13 -21.66 23.10
C VAL A 165 -17.26 -22.60 22.25
N GLY A 166 -16.67 -22.09 21.18
CA GLY A 166 -15.75 -22.89 20.36
C GLY A 166 -14.48 -23.31 21.08
N ARG A 167 -13.96 -22.46 21.96
CA ARG A 167 -12.79 -22.80 22.81
C ARG A 167 -13.15 -23.82 23.89
N GLU A 168 -14.33 -23.76 24.46
CA GLU A 168 -14.86 -24.78 25.37
C GLU A 168 -14.93 -26.13 24.63
N PHE A 169 -15.46 -26.16 23.42
CA PHE A 169 -15.44 -27.35 22.56
C PHE A 169 -14.03 -27.85 22.30
N LEU A 170 -13.11 -26.97 21.88
CA LEU A 170 -11.71 -27.35 21.61
C LEU A 170 -11.03 -27.95 22.83
N SER A 171 -11.32 -27.45 24.04
CA SER A 171 -10.75 -27.98 25.29
C SER A 171 -11.32 -29.33 25.69
N SER A 172 -12.58 -29.62 25.34
CA SER A 172 -13.25 -30.91 25.65
C SER A 172 -12.82 -32.07 24.73
N LEU A 173 -12.17 -31.78 23.62
CA LEU A 173 -11.73 -32.80 22.65
C LEU A 173 -10.68 -33.74 23.26
N GLN A 174 -10.92 -35.04 23.13
CA GLN A 174 -9.96 -36.10 23.52
C GLN A 174 -8.88 -36.23 22.41
N LEU A 175 -7.84 -35.41 22.51
CA LEU A 175 -6.70 -35.45 21.61
C LEU A 175 -5.50 -36.16 22.26
N PRO A 176 -4.70 -36.97 21.51
CA PRO A 176 -3.41 -37.45 22.03
C PRO A 176 -2.54 -36.31 22.51
N SER A 177 -1.74 -36.56 23.57
CA SER A 177 -0.98 -35.52 24.27
C SER A 177 -0.20 -34.56 23.37
N ILE A 178 0.45 -35.07 22.33
CA ILE A 178 1.24 -34.24 21.41
C ILE A 178 0.36 -33.23 20.64
N TYR A 179 -0.81 -33.67 20.14
CA TYR A 179 -1.74 -32.80 19.41
C TYR A 179 -2.44 -31.82 20.34
N ARG A 180 -2.74 -32.23 21.60
CA ARG A 180 -3.27 -31.34 22.62
C ARG A 180 -2.32 -30.18 22.87
N LYS A 181 -1.03 -30.49 23.14
CA LYS A 181 0.01 -29.49 23.36
C LYS A 181 0.15 -28.55 22.15
N GLU A 182 0.05 -29.08 20.94
CA GLU A 182 0.15 -28.29 19.71
C GLU A 182 -1.04 -27.30 19.57
N VAL A 183 -2.27 -27.77 19.79
CA VAL A 183 -3.48 -26.92 19.76
C VAL A 183 -3.43 -25.86 20.85
N ASP A 184 -3.09 -26.22 22.09
CA ASP A 184 -3.02 -25.28 23.22
C ASP A 184 -1.93 -24.23 23.00
N GLY A 185 -0.78 -24.62 22.44
CA GLY A 185 0.27 -23.71 22.06
C GLY A 185 -0.17 -22.69 21.00
N TYR A 186 -0.87 -23.15 19.96
CA TYR A 186 -1.41 -22.22 18.94
C TYR A 186 -2.50 -21.32 19.52
N LEU A 187 -3.36 -21.79 20.42
CA LEU A 187 -4.37 -20.97 21.07
C LEU A 187 -3.74 -19.87 21.94
N SER A 188 -2.69 -20.21 22.70
CA SER A 188 -1.95 -19.21 23.48
C SER A 188 -1.31 -18.13 22.59
N LEU A 189 -0.70 -18.50 21.46
CA LEU A 189 -0.16 -17.54 20.51
C LEU A 189 -1.25 -16.67 19.88
N ILE A 190 -2.42 -17.23 19.57
CA ILE A 190 -3.58 -16.47 19.07
C ILE A 190 -3.99 -15.40 20.08
N ASP A 191 -4.03 -15.72 21.37
CA ASP A 191 -4.42 -14.77 22.44
C ASP A 191 -3.44 -13.61 22.56
N GLN A 192 -2.13 -13.91 22.48
CA GLN A 192 -1.09 -12.87 22.45
C GLN A 192 -1.21 -11.97 21.22
N ILE A 193 -1.43 -12.55 20.05
CA ILE A 193 -1.63 -11.78 18.83
C ILE A 193 -2.89 -10.93 18.88
N ASP A 194 -3.99 -11.46 19.43
CA ASP A 194 -5.24 -10.71 19.60
C ASP A 194 -5.08 -9.51 20.55
N PHE A 195 -4.30 -9.67 21.62
CA PHE A 195 -3.92 -8.56 22.50
C PHE A 195 -3.14 -7.47 21.74
N LEU A 196 -2.14 -7.86 20.94
CA LEU A 196 -1.37 -6.92 20.13
C LEU A 196 -2.22 -6.22 19.07
N ILE A 197 -3.13 -6.94 18.42
CA ILE A 197 -4.07 -6.36 17.44
C ILE A 197 -4.93 -5.30 18.12
N LYS A 198 -5.54 -5.62 19.28
CA LYS A 198 -6.36 -4.66 20.04
C LYS A 198 -5.59 -3.40 20.42
N LYS A 199 -4.32 -3.56 20.85
CA LYS A 199 -3.44 -2.42 21.14
C LYS A 199 -3.25 -1.53 19.92
N ARG A 200 -2.91 -2.10 18.74
CA ARG A 200 -2.75 -1.35 17.50
C ARG A 200 -4.06 -0.68 17.06
N GLU A 201 -5.19 -1.35 17.20
CA GLU A 201 -6.50 -0.76 16.85
C GLU A 201 -6.86 0.45 17.72
N LYS A 202 -6.48 0.43 19.01
CA LYS A 202 -6.63 1.59 19.91
C LYS A 202 -5.77 2.77 19.48
N GLU A 203 -4.52 2.52 19.10
CA GLU A 203 -3.59 3.54 18.58
C GLU A 203 -4.13 4.15 17.27
N ILE A 204 -4.53 3.31 16.32
CA ILE A 204 -5.10 3.73 15.04
C ILE A 204 -6.35 4.60 15.26
N LYS A 205 -7.25 4.17 16.14
CA LYS A 205 -8.45 4.96 16.47
C LYS A 205 -8.09 6.32 17.06
N SER A 206 -7.10 6.37 17.95
CA SER A 206 -6.63 7.62 18.57
C SER A 206 -6.08 8.58 17.53
N GLN A 207 -5.22 8.11 16.60
CA GLN A 207 -4.67 8.92 15.52
C GLN A 207 -5.77 9.50 14.62
N VAL A 208 -6.76 8.69 14.22
CA VAL A 208 -7.87 9.15 13.39
C VAL A 208 -8.67 10.24 14.08
N VAL A 209 -9.06 9.99 15.35
CA VAL A 209 -9.96 10.92 16.07
C VAL A 209 -9.27 12.23 16.42
N LYS A 210 -7.97 12.21 16.76
CA LYS A 210 -7.27 13.40 17.26
C LYS A 210 -6.55 14.20 16.18
N GLU A 211 -6.01 13.53 15.17
CA GLU A 211 -4.96 14.13 14.35
C GLU A 211 -5.25 14.10 12.83
N ASN A 212 -6.16 13.25 12.36
CA ASN A 212 -6.30 13.03 10.92
C ASN A 212 -7.69 13.38 10.39
N LYS A 213 -7.86 14.65 9.99
CA LYS A 213 -9.12 15.17 9.42
C LYS A 213 -9.52 14.44 8.14
N GLU A 214 -8.60 14.05 7.28
CA GLU A 214 -8.88 13.31 6.05
C GLU A 214 -9.45 11.92 6.35
N ALA A 215 -8.86 11.22 7.33
CA ALA A 215 -9.39 9.92 7.76
C ALA A 215 -10.78 10.07 8.40
N GLN A 216 -11.02 11.12 9.21
CA GLN A 216 -12.35 11.41 9.76
C GLN A 216 -13.38 11.63 8.65
N LEU A 217 -13.01 12.34 7.60
CA LEU A 217 -13.85 12.56 6.43
C LEU A 217 -14.23 11.21 5.77
N LEU A 218 -13.27 10.31 5.59
CA LEU A 218 -13.51 9.00 4.98
C LEU A 218 -14.38 8.06 5.85
N LEU A 219 -14.44 8.25 7.18
CA LEU A 219 -15.36 7.51 8.05
C LEU A 219 -16.83 7.72 7.71
N THR A 220 -17.18 8.80 7.01
CA THR A 220 -18.56 9.03 6.55
C THR A 220 -19.01 8.08 5.44
N ILE A 221 -18.10 7.35 4.82
CA ILE A 221 -18.40 6.33 3.81
C ILE A 221 -18.89 5.05 4.52
N PRO A 222 -20.07 4.51 4.18
CA PRO A 222 -20.54 3.26 4.75
C PRO A 222 -19.57 2.11 4.52
N GLY A 223 -19.17 1.42 5.59
CA GLY A 223 -18.24 0.29 5.55
C GLY A 223 -16.76 0.66 5.70
N ILE A 224 -16.43 1.92 5.86
CA ILE A 224 -15.07 2.36 6.21
C ILE A 224 -14.92 2.43 7.73
N SER A 225 -13.99 1.66 8.27
CA SER A 225 -13.57 1.68 9.67
C SER A 225 -12.42 2.65 9.92
N TYR A 226 -12.07 2.91 11.19
CA TYR A 226 -10.87 3.71 11.54
C TYR A 226 -9.60 3.18 10.86
N PHE A 227 -9.40 1.85 10.89
CA PHE A 227 -8.29 1.22 10.20
C PHE A 227 -8.32 1.48 8.69
N SER A 228 -9.48 1.26 8.05
CA SER A 228 -9.64 1.43 6.60
C SER A 228 -9.45 2.89 6.18
N ALA A 229 -9.99 3.83 6.96
CA ALA A 229 -9.86 5.26 6.69
C ALA A 229 -8.39 5.70 6.74
N LEU A 230 -7.69 5.36 7.83
CA LEU A 230 -6.29 5.74 8.00
C LEU A 230 -5.40 5.06 6.95
N LEU A 231 -5.67 3.78 6.60
CA LEU A 231 -4.94 3.08 5.55
C LEU A 231 -5.12 3.73 4.18
N LEU A 232 -6.34 4.13 3.84
CA LEU A 232 -6.62 4.84 2.58
C LEU A 232 -5.84 6.15 2.51
N VAL A 233 -5.88 6.97 3.56
CA VAL A 233 -5.15 8.24 3.60
C VAL A 233 -3.65 8.01 3.53
N ALA A 234 -3.10 7.11 4.35
CA ALA A 234 -1.66 6.84 4.37
C ALA A 234 -1.15 6.30 3.03
N GLU A 235 -1.89 5.39 2.38
CA GLU A 235 -1.46 4.80 1.10
C GLU A 235 -1.68 5.75 -0.09
N ILE A 236 -2.74 6.57 -0.07
CA ILE A 236 -2.96 7.61 -1.08
C ILE A 236 -1.93 8.73 -0.93
N GLY A 237 -1.60 9.14 0.31
CA GLY A 237 -0.78 10.32 0.58
C GLY A 237 -1.48 11.61 0.10
N ASP A 238 -0.72 12.63 -0.27
CA ASP A 238 -1.30 13.86 -0.79
C ASP A 238 -2.14 13.61 -2.04
N ILE A 239 -3.44 13.93 -1.96
CA ILE A 239 -4.38 13.76 -3.08
C ILE A 239 -4.01 14.65 -4.28
N LYS A 240 -3.34 15.77 -4.04
CA LYS A 240 -2.94 16.73 -5.09
C LYS A 240 -1.94 16.13 -6.08
N ARG A 241 -1.17 15.12 -5.67
CA ARG A 241 -0.26 14.40 -6.57
C ARG A 241 -0.96 13.62 -7.70
N PHE A 242 -2.28 13.48 -7.60
CA PHE A 242 -3.08 12.84 -8.66
C PHE A 242 -3.85 13.92 -9.44
N PRO A 243 -3.47 14.21 -10.68
CA PRO A 243 -4.14 15.24 -11.49
C PRO A 243 -5.59 14.88 -11.83
N SER A 244 -5.96 13.62 -11.75
CA SER A 244 -7.34 13.16 -12.02
C SER A 244 -7.71 11.89 -11.29
N PRO A 245 -9.01 11.60 -11.08
CA PRO A 245 -9.45 10.34 -10.48
C PRO A 245 -9.03 9.11 -11.30
N LYS A 246 -8.83 9.24 -12.62
CA LYS A 246 -8.31 8.17 -13.48
C LYS A 246 -6.87 7.78 -13.10
N LYS A 247 -6.02 8.75 -12.74
CA LYS A 247 -4.64 8.49 -12.30
C LYS A 247 -4.63 7.79 -10.94
N LEU A 248 -5.50 8.18 -10.01
CA LEU A 248 -5.67 7.47 -8.74
C LEU A 248 -6.18 6.04 -8.97
N ALA A 249 -7.15 5.84 -9.87
CA ALA A 249 -7.65 4.50 -10.20
C ALA A 249 -6.57 3.61 -10.83
N SER A 250 -5.70 4.17 -11.67
CA SER A 250 -4.55 3.45 -12.21
C SER A 250 -3.53 3.08 -11.11
N TYR A 251 -3.27 3.97 -10.14
CA TYR A 251 -2.39 3.72 -9.01
C TYR A 251 -2.89 2.58 -8.11
N THR A 252 -4.20 2.51 -7.88
CA THR A 252 -4.82 1.46 -7.06
C THR A 252 -5.10 0.16 -7.82
N GLY A 253 -4.96 0.16 -9.14
CA GLY A 253 -5.25 -0.98 -9.99
C GLY A 253 -6.74 -1.37 -10.07
N LEU A 254 -7.63 -0.43 -9.75
CA LEU A 254 -9.08 -0.60 -9.99
C LEU A 254 -9.47 -0.28 -11.44
N THR A 255 -8.50 -0.33 -12.35
CA THR A 255 -8.68 -0.23 -13.80
C THR A 255 -8.23 -1.52 -14.45
N GLY A 256 -8.92 -1.95 -15.50
CA GLY A 256 -8.47 -3.05 -16.35
C GLY A 256 -7.20 -2.65 -17.12
N THR A 257 -6.40 -3.64 -17.47
CA THR A 257 -5.35 -3.44 -18.47
C THR A 257 -6.01 -3.26 -19.84
N ILE A 258 -5.48 -2.33 -20.63
CA ILE A 258 -5.93 -2.13 -22.02
C ILE A 258 -4.75 -2.53 -22.90
N SER A 259 -4.99 -3.43 -23.84
CA SER A 259 -4.08 -3.74 -24.92
C SER A 259 -4.76 -3.37 -26.22
N ALA A 260 -4.16 -2.48 -26.97
CA ALA A 260 -4.62 -2.09 -28.30
C ALA A 260 -3.57 -2.51 -29.32
N SER A 261 -3.99 -3.23 -30.34
CA SER A 261 -3.16 -3.61 -31.48
C SER A 261 -3.97 -3.40 -32.74
N ALA A 262 -3.49 -2.56 -33.64
CA ALA A 262 -4.25 -2.09 -34.80
C ALA A 262 -5.66 -1.59 -34.40
N ASP A 263 -6.70 -2.08 -35.05
CA ASP A 263 -8.08 -1.64 -34.81
C ASP A 263 -8.79 -2.37 -33.65
N LYS A 264 -8.09 -3.25 -32.91
CA LYS A 264 -8.71 -4.06 -31.85
C LYS A 264 -8.22 -3.63 -30.47
N THR A 265 -9.15 -3.29 -29.58
CA THR A 265 -8.88 -2.98 -28.17
C THR A 265 -9.39 -4.08 -27.28
N TYR A 266 -8.48 -4.69 -26.52
CA TYR A 266 -8.78 -5.74 -25.56
C TYR A 266 -8.73 -5.19 -24.13
N GLN A 267 -9.80 -5.43 -23.35
CA GLN A 267 -9.80 -5.18 -21.92
C GLN A 267 -9.36 -6.44 -21.18
N GLY A 268 -8.22 -6.36 -20.51
CA GLY A 268 -7.65 -7.44 -19.72
C GLY A 268 -8.08 -7.40 -18.25
N SER A 269 -7.39 -8.20 -17.44
CA SER A 269 -7.57 -8.28 -15.99
C SER A 269 -7.15 -6.97 -15.29
N LEU A 270 -7.48 -6.86 -13.99
CA LEU A 270 -7.03 -5.73 -13.17
C LEU A 270 -5.50 -5.65 -13.17
N LYS A 271 -4.97 -4.42 -13.21
CA LYS A 271 -3.53 -4.14 -13.20
C LYS A 271 -2.89 -4.75 -11.95
N LYS A 272 -1.90 -5.64 -12.13
CA LYS A 272 -1.19 -6.31 -11.03
C LYS A 272 -0.21 -5.39 -10.31
N ASP A 273 0.46 -4.52 -11.07
CA ASP A 273 1.41 -3.54 -10.55
C ASP A 273 0.70 -2.29 -10.05
N SER A 274 0.24 -2.34 -8.79
CA SER A 274 -0.64 -1.33 -8.21
C SER A 274 -0.66 -1.43 -6.68
N ASN A 275 -1.21 -0.42 -6.02
CA ASN A 275 -1.38 -0.45 -4.56
C ASN A 275 -2.45 -1.47 -4.15
N LYS A 276 -2.01 -2.63 -3.67
CA LYS A 276 -2.87 -3.74 -3.25
C LYS A 276 -3.73 -3.40 -2.04
N TYR A 277 -3.23 -2.55 -1.15
CA TYR A 277 -3.90 -2.22 0.12
C TYR A 277 -5.14 -1.40 -0.12
N VAL A 278 -5.04 -0.33 -0.93
CA VAL A 278 -6.19 0.51 -1.28
C VAL A 278 -7.25 -0.30 -2.02
N ARG A 279 -6.82 -1.11 -3.01
CA ARG A 279 -7.74 -1.97 -3.76
C ARG A 279 -8.49 -2.94 -2.87
N TRP A 280 -7.78 -3.62 -1.97
CA TRP A 280 -8.39 -4.58 -1.05
C TRP A 280 -9.43 -3.91 -0.15
N ILE A 281 -9.08 -2.82 0.53
CA ILE A 281 -10.00 -2.10 1.42
C ILE A 281 -11.26 -1.63 0.69
N LEU A 282 -11.12 -1.15 -0.54
CA LEU A 282 -12.28 -0.66 -1.30
C LEU A 282 -13.19 -1.78 -1.79
N ILE A 283 -12.66 -2.96 -2.07
CA ILE A 283 -13.47 -4.14 -2.41
C ILE A 283 -14.25 -4.60 -1.18
N GLU A 284 -13.62 -4.67 0.00
CA GLU A 284 -14.28 -4.99 1.27
C GLU A 284 -15.36 -3.95 1.63
N ALA A 285 -15.04 -2.65 1.50
CA ALA A 285 -15.98 -1.57 1.77
C ALA A 285 -17.18 -1.58 0.80
N ALA A 286 -16.98 -2.04 -0.43
CA ALA A 286 -18.04 -2.08 -1.44
C ALA A 286 -19.24 -2.93 -0.99
N ASP A 287 -19.02 -4.07 -0.33
CA ASP A 287 -20.10 -4.94 0.14
C ASP A 287 -20.99 -4.26 1.21
N HIS A 288 -20.39 -3.43 2.05
CA HIS A 288 -21.11 -2.64 3.04
C HIS A 288 -21.80 -1.41 2.42
N ALA A 289 -21.11 -0.73 1.51
CA ALA A 289 -21.63 0.44 0.84
C ALA A 289 -22.85 0.10 -0.06
N ILE A 290 -22.81 -1.03 -0.75
CA ILE A 290 -23.96 -1.55 -1.53
C ILE A 290 -25.22 -1.69 -0.66
N LYS A 291 -25.08 -2.14 0.59
CA LYS A 291 -26.22 -2.33 1.50
C LYS A 291 -26.79 -1.02 2.06
N LYS A 292 -26.00 0.05 2.09
CA LYS A 292 -26.33 1.32 2.74
C LYS A 292 -26.59 2.48 1.78
N ASP A 293 -26.09 2.42 0.53
CA ASP A 293 -26.25 3.44 -0.48
C ASP A 293 -27.17 2.92 -1.61
N PRO A 294 -28.42 3.43 -1.71
CA PRO A 294 -29.37 2.97 -2.73
C PRO A 294 -28.90 3.14 -4.18
N GLY A 295 -28.13 4.19 -4.45
CA GLY A 295 -27.58 4.42 -5.79
C GLY A 295 -26.45 3.46 -6.13
N LEU A 296 -25.61 3.09 -5.16
CA LEU A 296 -24.60 2.04 -5.34
C LEU A 296 -25.24 0.66 -5.50
N PHE A 297 -26.33 0.38 -4.77
CA PHE A 297 -27.07 -0.86 -4.91
C PHE A 297 -27.67 -1.01 -6.32
N ALA A 298 -28.35 0.03 -6.82
CA ALA A 298 -28.91 0.03 -8.19
C ALA A 298 -27.81 -0.16 -9.25
N PHE A 299 -26.66 0.52 -9.07
CA PHE A 299 -25.51 0.36 -9.96
C PHE A 299 -24.92 -1.06 -9.90
N TYR A 300 -24.75 -1.62 -8.70
CA TYR A 300 -24.28 -2.97 -8.49
C TYR A 300 -25.18 -3.99 -9.22
N ARG A 301 -26.50 -3.93 -8.99
CA ARG A 301 -27.47 -4.85 -9.64
C ARG A 301 -27.40 -4.81 -11.16
N LYS A 302 -27.32 -3.62 -11.74
CA LYS A 302 -27.20 -3.44 -13.20
C LYS A 302 -25.96 -4.14 -13.78
N ILE A 303 -24.83 -4.12 -13.06
CA ILE A 303 -23.59 -4.75 -13.53
C ILE A 303 -23.58 -6.24 -13.20
N ALA A 304 -24.05 -6.63 -12.00
CA ALA A 304 -24.10 -8.02 -11.57
C ALA A 304 -24.90 -8.89 -12.54
N HIS A 305 -26.06 -8.39 -12.98
CA HIS A 305 -26.90 -9.07 -13.97
C HIS A 305 -26.16 -9.31 -15.30
N LYS A 306 -25.33 -8.36 -15.76
CA LYS A 306 -24.66 -8.46 -17.06
C LYS A 306 -23.29 -9.15 -17.01
N LYS A 307 -22.53 -8.99 -15.92
CA LYS A 307 -21.11 -9.34 -15.85
C LYS A 307 -20.71 -10.17 -14.62
N GLY A 308 -21.69 -10.52 -13.77
CA GLY A 308 -21.49 -11.27 -12.53
C GLY A 308 -21.09 -10.40 -11.33
N GLU A 309 -21.30 -10.95 -10.15
CA GLU A 309 -21.17 -10.23 -8.86
C GLU A 309 -19.75 -9.70 -8.58
N ASN A 310 -18.73 -10.51 -8.84
CA ASN A 310 -17.34 -10.10 -8.56
C ASN A 310 -16.92 -8.87 -9.37
N LYS A 311 -17.31 -8.81 -10.65
CA LYS A 311 -17.06 -7.64 -11.50
C LYS A 311 -17.88 -6.43 -11.05
N ALA A 312 -19.10 -6.65 -10.55
CA ALA A 312 -19.95 -5.60 -10.03
C ALA A 312 -19.37 -4.99 -8.72
N ARG A 313 -18.85 -5.80 -7.79
CA ARG A 313 -18.14 -5.33 -6.58
C ARG A 313 -16.94 -4.46 -6.94
N VAL A 314 -16.11 -4.90 -7.87
CA VAL A 314 -14.95 -4.11 -8.34
C VAL A 314 -15.40 -2.79 -8.97
N ALA A 315 -16.50 -2.76 -9.71
CA ALA A 315 -17.03 -1.52 -10.28
C ALA A 315 -17.56 -0.57 -9.19
N VAL A 316 -18.18 -1.09 -8.12
CA VAL A 316 -18.57 -0.28 -6.96
C VAL A 316 -17.33 0.24 -6.22
N ALA A 317 -16.31 -0.59 -5.99
CA ALA A 317 -15.05 -0.16 -5.39
C ALA A 317 -14.39 0.97 -6.19
N HIS A 318 -14.43 0.90 -7.52
CA HIS A 318 -13.96 1.99 -8.39
C HIS A 318 -14.79 3.27 -8.22
N LYS A 319 -16.14 3.17 -8.11
CA LYS A 319 -16.98 4.34 -7.82
C LYS A 319 -16.70 4.96 -6.45
N LEU A 320 -16.46 4.13 -5.42
CA LEU A 320 -16.04 4.61 -4.10
C LEU A 320 -14.71 5.35 -4.17
N LEU A 321 -13.74 4.83 -4.92
CA LEU A 321 -12.45 5.50 -5.12
C LEU A 321 -12.60 6.88 -5.75
N ILE A 322 -13.46 7.02 -6.76
CA ILE A 322 -13.75 8.31 -7.38
C ILE A 322 -14.38 9.27 -6.34
N SER A 323 -15.29 8.78 -5.49
CA SER A 323 -15.87 9.59 -4.42
C SER A 323 -14.79 10.04 -3.44
N ILE A 324 -13.90 9.14 -2.99
CA ILE A 324 -12.78 9.44 -2.10
C ILE A 324 -11.89 10.54 -2.71
N TYR A 325 -11.57 10.44 -4.00
CA TYR A 325 -10.80 11.48 -4.69
C TYR A 325 -11.42 12.87 -4.51
N PHE A 326 -12.72 13.01 -4.80
CA PHE A 326 -13.39 14.30 -4.68
C PHE A 326 -13.62 14.72 -3.23
N MET A 327 -13.89 13.78 -2.32
CA MET A 327 -13.99 14.07 -0.89
C MET A 327 -12.70 14.66 -0.34
N LEU A 328 -11.55 14.04 -0.61
CA LEU A 328 -10.25 14.53 -0.17
C LEU A 328 -9.85 15.83 -0.86
N LYS A 329 -10.12 15.96 -2.17
CA LYS A 329 -9.79 17.17 -2.94
C LYS A 329 -10.58 18.39 -2.50
N ASN A 330 -11.88 18.22 -2.21
CA ASN A 330 -12.83 19.29 -1.93
C ASN A 330 -13.18 19.41 -0.44
N ASN A 331 -12.58 18.57 0.43
CA ASN A 331 -12.90 18.50 1.86
C ASN A 331 -14.41 18.30 2.13
N GLN A 332 -15.03 17.33 1.43
CA GLN A 332 -16.46 17.10 1.50
C GLN A 332 -16.79 15.73 2.11
N VAL A 333 -17.85 15.65 2.93
CA VAL A 333 -18.36 14.39 3.47
C VAL A 333 -19.00 13.54 2.38
N TYR A 334 -19.07 12.24 2.60
CA TYR A 334 -19.75 11.33 1.69
C TYR A 334 -21.25 11.62 1.66
N GLN A 335 -21.79 11.69 0.45
CA GLN A 335 -23.22 11.85 0.24
C GLN A 335 -23.81 10.57 -0.36
N LEU A 336 -24.84 10.03 0.29
CA LEU A 336 -25.60 8.91 -0.25
C LEU A 336 -26.21 9.29 -1.61
N ARG A 337 -26.33 8.33 -2.49
CA ARG A 337 -26.83 8.54 -3.86
C ARG A 337 -28.27 8.09 -3.99
N LYS A 338 -29.04 8.82 -4.79
CA LYS A 338 -30.35 8.34 -5.26
C LYS A 338 -30.18 7.16 -6.22
N PRO A 339 -31.21 6.30 -6.40
CA PRO A 339 -31.17 5.23 -7.41
C PRO A 339 -30.82 5.73 -8.83
N SER A 340 -31.17 6.98 -9.13
CA SER A 340 -30.79 7.68 -10.38
C SER A 340 -29.30 8.02 -10.50
N GLY A 341 -28.50 7.76 -9.46
CA GLY A 341 -27.06 8.08 -9.42
C GLY A 341 -26.73 9.52 -9.06
N LYS A 342 -27.73 10.39 -8.83
CA LYS A 342 -27.54 11.77 -8.35
C LYS A 342 -27.37 11.79 -6.82
N PRO A 343 -26.57 12.71 -6.23
CA PRO A 343 -26.47 12.86 -4.78
C PRO A 343 -27.84 13.11 -4.14
N LEU A 344 -28.06 12.56 -2.96
CA LEU A 344 -29.17 12.99 -2.10
C LEU A 344 -28.76 14.35 -1.53
N LEU A 345 -29.42 15.41 -1.97
CA LEU A 345 -29.25 16.73 -1.39
C LEU A 345 -29.71 16.63 0.08
N CYS A 346 -28.79 16.82 1.02
CA CYS A 346 -29.15 17.08 2.40
C CYS A 346 -29.81 18.47 2.41
N HIS A 347 -31.14 18.51 2.53
CA HIS A 347 -31.81 19.74 2.91
C HIS A 347 -31.34 20.04 4.32
N GLY A 348 -30.46 21.04 4.44
CA GLY A 348 -30.10 21.60 5.73
C GLY A 348 -31.42 22.02 6.41
N ARG A 349 -31.72 21.44 7.56
CA ARG A 349 -32.63 22.07 8.50
C ARG A 349 -31.90 23.31 9.00
N GLN A 350 -32.47 24.46 8.67
CA GLN A 350 -32.19 25.73 9.30
C GLN A 350 -32.38 25.60 10.82
#